data_8b63e8c0bb59783b067401718cbbc27c
#
_entry.id   8b63e8c0bb59783b067401718cbbc27c
#
_cell.length_a   1.000
_cell.length_b   1.000
_cell.length_c   1.000
_cell.angle_alpha   90.00
_cell.angle_beta   90.00
_cell.angle_gamma   90.00
#
_symmetry.space_group_name_H-M   'P 1'
#
loop_
_entity.id
_entity.type
_entity.pdbx_description
1 polymer ?
#
loop_
_entity_poly.entity_id
_entity_poly.type
_entity_poly.pdbx_seq_one_letter_code
_entity_poly.pdbx_strand_id
1 'polypeptide(L)'
;MKTKFNIEYLTMLAAFAAKCDVRSYLKGFHVKPHPEKGVILTATDGHCLVTIRDEDGFSDGEYIYPISKELVKAANKKQSLPLQNIMINDGVAMLTSIYDIIDSFTKFEALEQQHRNLITHIEFISPIDGLFPNAGKIFKSCLSEENSKPTSTIGMNVDLLSRLSKLKHSKFQGAVLHISEKGNLIAVMGLKKEIVAVIMPMSMNEEDRALPADFVFLAGHQRADQKTESASETTSAEPEQSSAA
;
A
#
# COMPACT_ATOMS: atom_id res chain seq x y z
N MET A 1 -20.05 0.02 20.57
CA MET A 1 -18.96 -0.01 19.58
C MET A 1 -18.00 -1.12 19.95
N LYS A 2 -17.92 -2.16 19.15
CA LYS A 2 -17.05 -3.31 19.42
C LYS A 2 -16.25 -3.67 18.18
N THR A 3 -14.91 -3.65 18.29
CA THR A 3 -14.03 -3.97 17.17
C THR A 3 -12.85 -4.79 17.67
N LYS A 4 -12.47 -5.81 16.93
CA LYS A 4 -11.28 -6.65 17.17
C LYS A 4 -10.57 -6.92 15.85
N PHE A 5 -9.25 -6.85 15.85
CA PHE A 5 -8.42 -7.25 14.70
C PHE A 5 -6.99 -7.57 15.14
N ASN A 6 -6.24 -8.21 14.24
CA ASN A 6 -4.85 -8.56 14.50
C ASN A 6 -3.98 -7.31 14.63
N ILE A 7 -3.15 -7.29 15.69
CA ILE A 7 -2.30 -6.16 16.05
C ILE A 7 -1.27 -5.79 14.97
N GLU A 8 -0.79 -6.77 14.20
CA GLU A 8 0.19 -6.54 13.13
C GLU A 8 -0.30 -5.55 12.09
N TYR A 9 -1.60 -5.53 11.83
CA TYR A 9 -2.22 -4.63 10.86
C TYR A 9 -2.18 -3.16 11.29
N LEU A 10 -2.11 -2.86 12.58
CA LEU A 10 -2.04 -1.48 13.05
C LEU A 10 -0.81 -0.75 12.51
N THR A 11 0.35 -1.40 12.52
CA THR A 11 1.58 -0.81 12.00
C THR A 11 1.52 -0.58 10.49
N MET A 12 0.87 -1.50 9.77
CA MET A 12 0.65 -1.39 8.34
C MET A 12 -0.29 -0.21 8.02
N LEU A 13 -1.41 -0.12 8.72
CA LEU A 13 -2.36 0.99 8.60
C LEU A 13 -1.71 2.34 8.91
N ALA A 14 -0.91 2.41 9.98
CA ALA A 14 -0.19 3.62 10.38
C ALA A 14 0.81 4.11 9.32
N ALA A 15 1.37 3.21 8.51
CA ALA A 15 2.27 3.58 7.43
C ALA A 15 1.55 4.26 6.26
N PHE A 16 0.25 4.01 6.09
CA PHE A 16 -0.57 4.55 4.99
C PHE A 16 -1.49 5.69 5.42
N ALA A 17 -1.76 5.86 6.71
CA ALA A 17 -2.54 6.98 7.22
C ALA A 17 -1.79 8.32 7.08
N ALA A 18 -2.53 9.40 6.94
CA ALA A 18 -1.95 10.75 6.88
C ALA A 18 -1.34 11.15 8.22
N LYS A 19 -0.10 11.63 8.19
CA LYS A 19 0.58 12.13 9.39
C LYS A 19 0.15 13.54 9.76
N CYS A 20 -0.07 14.37 8.74
CA CYS A 20 -0.48 15.76 8.89
C CYS A 20 -1.45 16.10 7.77
N ASP A 21 -2.74 16.20 8.09
CA ASP A 21 -3.80 16.57 7.16
C ASP A 21 -4.88 17.35 7.91
N VAL A 22 -5.58 18.25 7.23
CA VAL A 22 -6.72 18.99 7.80
C VAL A 22 -7.94 18.08 7.96
N ARG A 23 -8.02 17.03 7.14
CA ARG A 23 -9.07 16.02 7.17
C ARG A 23 -8.75 14.99 8.26
N SER A 24 -9.36 15.15 9.42
CA SER A 24 -9.09 14.30 10.60
C SER A 24 -9.28 12.80 10.32
N TYR A 25 -10.25 12.42 9.50
CA TYR A 25 -10.54 11.03 9.15
C TYR A 25 -9.41 10.33 8.39
N LEU A 26 -8.52 11.05 7.71
CA LEU A 26 -7.33 10.46 7.06
C LEU A 26 -6.19 10.16 8.03
N LYS A 27 -6.21 10.71 9.25
CA LYS A 27 -5.23 10.41 10.30
C LYS A 27 -5.53 9.12 11.06
N GLY A 28 -6.63 8.47 10.71
CA GLY A 28 -7.09 7.23 11.28
C GLY A 28 -7.14 6.10 10.27
N PHE A 29 -7.73 5.02 10.71
CA PHE A 29 -8.10 3.90 9.85
C PHE A 29 -9.59 3.62 9.93
N HIS A 30 -10.13 3.17 8.83
CA HIS A 30 -11.52 2.79 8.71
C HIS A 30 -11.64 1.27 8.92
N VAL A 31 -12.61 0.85 9.71
CA VAL A 31 -12.98 -0.55 9.89
C VAL A 31 -14.41 -0.75 9.44
N LYS A 32 -14.63 -1.85 8.73
CA LYS A 32 -15.95 -2.25 8.21
C LYS A 32 -16.11 -3.76 8.35
N PRO A 33 -17.27 -4.26 8.84
CA PRO A 33 -17.59 -5.68 8.81
C PRO A 33 -17.52 -6.22 7.38
N HIS A 34 -16.90 -7.39 7.19
CA HIS A 34 -16.96 -8.09 5.92
C HIS A 34 -18.30 -8.86 5.83
N PRO A 35 -18.97 -8.87 4.66
CA PRO A 35 -20.29 -9.52 4.51
C PRO A 35 -20.33 -10.98 4.90
N GLU A 36 -19.24 -11.73 4.68
CA GLU A 36 -19.17 -13.15 5.01
C GLU A 36 -18.60 -13.37 6.43
N LYS A 37 -17.37 -12.93 6.66
CA LYS A 37 -16.66 -13.14 7.93
C LYS A 37 -15.50 -12.16 8.04
N GLY A 38 -15.26 -11.66 9.26
CA GLY A 38 -14.13 -10.81 9.58
C GLY A 38 -14.39 -9.35 9.33
N VAL A 39 -13.31 -8.58 9.16
CA VAL A 39 -13.35 -7.13 8.94
C VAL A 39 -12.45 -6.72 7.78
N ILE A 40 -12.78 -5.58 7.21
CA ILE A 40 -11.94 -4.86 6.25
C ILE A 40 -11.41 -3.62 6.95
N LEU A 41 -10.10 -3.48 6.99
CA LEU A 41 -9.37 -2.36 7.54
C LEU A 41 -8.78 -1.54 6.39
N THR A 42 -8.97 -0.22 6.40
CA THR A 42 -8.46 0.64 5.33
C THR A 42 -7.81 1.89 5.89
N ALA A 43 -6.67 2.28 5.36
CA ALA A 43 -6.01 3.54 5.65
C ALA A 43 -5.52 4.21 4.36
N THR A 44 -5.51 5.55 4.35
CA THR A 44 -5.08 6.34 3.20
C THR A 44 -4.63 7.73 3.65
N ASP A 45 -3.68 8.32 2.90
CA ASP A 45 -3.30 9.72 3.01
C ASP A 45 -3.77 10.56 1.80
N GLY A 46 -4.53 9.95 0.88
CA GLY A 46 -4.98 10.56 -0.36
C GLY A 46 -4.07 10.30 -1.57
N HIS A 47 -2.83 9.85 -1.38
CA HIS A 47 -1.88 9.48 -2.44
C HIS A 47 -1.61 7.98 -2.52
N CYS A 48 -1.77 7.30 -1.41
CA CYS A 48 -1.74 5.85 -1.33
C CYS A 48 -2.85 5.34 -0.42
N LEU A 49 -3.20 4.08 -0.61
CA LEU A 49 -4.25 3.41 0.15
C LEU A 49 -3.80 1.98 0.43
N VAL A 50 -4.09 1.49 1.62
CA VAL A 50 -4.00 0.07 1.96
C VAL A 50 -5.35 -0.43 2.45
N THR A 51 -5.74 -1.61 2.00
CA THR A 51 -6.91 -2.34 2.48
C THR A 51 -6.47 -3.73 2.89
N ILE A 52 -6.87 -4.14 4.08
CA ILE A 52 -6.48 -5.42 4.71
C ILE A 52 -7.76 -6.15 5.10
N ARG A 53 -7.86 -7.42 4.73
CA ARG A 53 -8.92 -8.31 5.22
C ARG A 53 -8.40 -9.12 6.40
N ASP A 54 -9.04 -9.00 7.54
CA ASP A 54 -8.81 -9.85 8.70
C ASP A 54 -10.01 -10.78 8.87
N GLU A 55 -9.82 -12.06 8.53
CA GLU A 55 -10.89 -13.08 8.62
C GLU A 55 -11.27 -13.42 10.05
N ASP A 56 -10.37 -13.22 11.01
CA ASP A 56 -10.60 -13.48 12.43
C ASP A 56 -10.94 -12.22 13.21
N GLY A 57 -11.01 -11.09 12.50
CA GLY A 57 -11.46 -9.80 13.04
C GLY A 57 -12.98 -9.78 13.25
N PHE A 58 -13.42 -8.79 14.03
CA PHE A 58 -14.83 -8.51 14.28
C PHE A 58 -15.08 -7.02 14.40
N SER A 59 -16.22 -6.56 13.91
CA SER A 59 -16.75 -5.22 14.20
C SER A 59 -18.28 -5.26 14.20
N ASP A 60 -18.90 -4.59 15.16
CA ASP A 60 -20.37 -4.46 15.24
C ASP A 60 -20.92 -3.32 14.35
N GLY A 61 -20.03 -2.60 13.66
CA GLY A 61 -20.39 -1.50 12.77
C GLY A 61 -19.22 -1.00 11.96
N GLU A 62 -19.45 0.13 11.29
CA GLU A 62 -18.46 0.83 10.46
C GLU A 62 -17.93 2.04 11.23
N TYR A 63 -16.62 2.12 11.46
CA TYR A 63 -16.01 3.17 12.30
C TYR A 63 -14.71 3.67 11.68
N ILE A 64 -14.35 4.91 12.02
CA ILE A 64 -13.03 5.47 11.76
C ILE A 64 -12.36 5.68 13.12
N TYR A 65 -11.25 5.01 13.38
CA TYR A 65 -10.49 5.15 14.61
C TYR A 65 -9.20 5.92 14.38
N PRO A 66 -8.82 6.84 15.27
CA PRO A 66 -7.52 7.50 15.18
C PRO A 66 -6.38 6.51 15.44
N ILE A 67 -5.22 6.79 14.86
CA ILE A 67 -3.98 6.05 15.10
C ILE A 67 -3.08 6.91 15.98
N SER A 68 -2.96 6.58 17.27
CA SER A 68 -2.03 7.26 18.16
C SER A 68 -0.60 6.71 18.02
N LYS A 69 0.39 7.55 18.27
CA LYS A 69 1.80 7.12 18.29
C LYS A 69 2.07 6.14 19.43
N GLU A 70 1.39 6.34 20.55
CA GLU A 70 1.49 5.54 21.77
C GLU A 70 0.98 4.12 21.50
N LEU A 71 -0.17 3.99 20.86
CA LEU A 71 -0.75 2.71 20.49
C LEU A 71 0.16 1.92 19.54
N VAL A 72 0.68 2.58 18.48
CA VAL A 72 1.62 1.98 17.53
C VAL A 72 2.94 1.57 18.22
N LYS A 73 3.47 2.42 19.13
CA LYS A 73 4.67 2.11 19.89
C LYS A 73 4.46 0.90 20.81
N ALA A 74 3.32 0.84 21.49
CA ALA A 74 2.96 -0.28 22.35
C ALA A 74 2.79 -1.57 21.56
N ALA A 75 2.16 -1.52 20.39
CA ALA A 75 1.99 -2.65 19.47
C ALA A 75 3.33 -3.25 19.00
N ASN A 76 4.33 -2.40 18.76
CA ASN A 76 5.66 -2.82 18.29
C ASN A 76 6.65 -3.19 19.41
N LYS A 77 6.25 -3.05 20.68
CA LYS A 77 7.12 -3.38 21.80
C LYS A 77 7.30 -4.89 21.92
N LYS A 78 8.56 -5.35 21.96
CA LYS A 78 8.87 -6.76 22.25
C LYS A 78 8.37 -7.12 23.65
N GLN A 79 7.58 -8.16 23.72
CA GLN A 79 7.00 -8.67 24.95
C GLN A 79 7.33 -10.14 25.14
N SER A 80 7.26 -10.62 26.40
CA SER A 80 7.44 -12.04 26.72
C SER A 80 6.33 -12.92 26.14
N LEU A 81 5.10 -12.41 26.09
CA LEU A 81 3.98 -13.01 25.36
C LEU A 81 3.69 -12.19 24.12
N PRO A 82 3.60 -12.81 22.93
CA PRO A 82 3.27 -12.10 21.70
C PRO A 82 1.86 -11.50 21.82
N LEU A 83 1.75 -10.20 21.56
CA LEU A 83 0.46 -9.56 21.38
C LEU A 83 -0.16 -10.08 20.07
N GLN A 84 -1.46 -10.34 20.11
CA GLN A 84 -2.17 -10.88 18.95
C GLN A 84 -3.27 -9.96 18.45
N ASN A 85 -3.97 -9.28 19.36
CA ASN A 85 -5.17 -8.53 19.01
C ASN A 85 -5.19 -7.13 19.59
N ILE A 86 -5.83 -6.25 18.86
CA ILE A 86 -6.40 -5.00 19.36
C ILE A 86 -7.89 -5.22 19.56
N MET A 87 -8.37 -4.87 20.74
CA MET A 87 -9.80 -4.86 21.04
C MET A 87 -10.21 -3.44 21.37
N ILE A 88 -11.24 -2.94 20.71
CA ILE A 88 -11.85 -1.64 20.99
C ILE A 88 -13.26 -1.89 21.48
N ASN A 89 -13.55 -1.44 22.68
CA ASN A 89 -14.88 -1.56 23.27
C ASN A 89 -15.28 -0.24 23.93
N ASP A 90 -16.39 0.33 23.47
CA ASP A 90 -17.02 1.53 24.03
C ASP A 90 -16.03 2.67 24.38
N GLY A 91 -15.12 2.96 23.44
CA GLY A 91 -14.15 4.05 23.56
C GLY A 91 -12.85 3.68 24.29
N VAL A 92 -12.61 2.40 24.52
CA VAL A 92 -11.37 1.89 25.10
C VAL A 92 -10.69 0.91 24.15
N ALA A 93 -9.47 1.20 23.75
CA ALA A 93 -8.60 0.30 23.00
C ALA A 93 -7.68 -0.46 23.94
N MET A 94 -7.59 -1.76 23.76
CA MET A 94 -6.75 -2.67 24.55
C MET A 94 -5.87 -3.51 23.64
N LEU A 95 -4.58 -3.60 23.94
CA LEU A 95 -3.65 -4.53 23.30
C LEU A 95 -3.56 -5.79 24.16
N THR A 96 -3.84 -6.93 23.57
CA THR A 96 -3.96 -8.18 24.33
C THR A 96 -3.37 -9.38 23.61
N SER A 97 -2.87 -10.35 24.40
CA SER A 97 -2.47 -11.68 23.94
C SER A 97 -3.63 -12.68 23.92
N ILE A 98 -4.83 -12.25 24.28
CA ILE A 98 -6.01 -13.14 24.37
C ILE A 98 -6.61 -13.31 22.98
N TYR A 99 -6.86 -14.58 22.61
CA TYR A 99 -7.43 -14.92 21.30
C TYR A 99 -8.97 -14.88 21.30
N ASP A 100 -9.61 -15.28 22.39
CA ASP A 100 -11.02 -15.68 22.43
C ASP A 100 -11.95 -14.85 23.33
N ILE A 101 -11.72 -13.57 23.50
CA ILE A 101 -12.73 -12.74 24.20
C ILE A 101 -13.79 -12.21 23.23
N ILE A 102 -14.27 -13.03 22.31
CA ILE A 102 -15.22 -12.57 21.30
C ILE A 102 -16.62 -12.41 21.86
N ASP A 103 -17.06 -13.30 22.74
CA ASP A 103 -18.43 -13.31 23.24
C ASP A 103 -18.66 -12.37 24.45
N SER A 104 -17.61 -11.97 25.11
CA SER A 104 -17.69 -11.03 26.22
C SER A 104 -16.72 -9.87 26.03
N PHE A 105 -17.04 -8.94 25.14
CA PHE A 105 -16.51 -7.57 25.23
C PHE A 105 -17.00 -6.96 26.55
N THR A 106 -16.47 -7.47 27.63
CA THR A 106 -16.73 -6.94 28.96
C THR A 106 -15.92 -5.65 29.14
N LYS A 107 -16.48 -4.71 29.85
CA LYS A 107 -15.74 -3.54 30.32
C LYS A 107 -14.50 -4.05 31.07
N PHE A 108 -13.38 -3.34 30.98
CA PHE A 108 -12.13 -3.74 31.61
C PHE A 108 -12.31 -4.12 33.08
N GLU A 109 -13.18 -3.40 33.82
CA GLU A 109 -13.48 -3.66 35.22
C GLU A 109 -14.14 -5.03 35.46
N ALA A 110 -14.84 -5.54 34.48
CA ALA A 110 -15.52 -6.85 34.59
C ALA A 110 -14.64 -8.04 34.18
N LEU A 111 -13.40 -7.78 33.68
CA LEU A 111 -12.46 -8.84 33.35
C LEU A 111 -11.92 -9.51 34.61
N GLU A 112 -11.84 -10.85 34.57
CA GLU A 112 -11.16 -11.59 35.62
C GLU A 112 -9.68 -11.22 35.71
N GLN A 113 -9.10 -11.34 36.91
CA GLN A 113 -7.72 -10.94 37.18
C GLN A 113 -6.71 -11.60 36.23
N GLN A 114 -6.90 -12.86 35.90
CA GLN A 114 -6.05 -13.60 34.96
C GLN A 114 -6.04 -12.98 33.54
N HIS A 115 -7.18 -12.48 33.06
CA HIS A 115 -7.30 -11.83 31.76
C HIS A 115 -6.68 -10.44 31.75
N ARG A 116 -6.78 -9.70 32.86
CA ARG A 116 -6.15 -8.37 32.98
C ARG A 116 -4.63 -8.43 32.81
N ASN A 117 -3.99 -9.49 33.28
CA ASN A 117 -2.54 -9.69 33.15
C ASN A 117 -2.09 -9.90 31.69
N LEU A 118 -3.02 -10.25 30.77
CA LEU A 118 -2.74 -10.44 29.35
C LEU A 118 -2.96 -9.15 28.53
N ILE A 119 -3.41 -8.08 29.17
CA ILE A 119 -3.57 -6.75 28.56
C ILE A 119 -2.32 -5.93 28.89
N THR A 120 -1.67 -5.43 27.87
CA THR A 120 -0.38 -4.75 27.99
C THR A 120 -0.44 -3.25 27.78
N HIS A 121 -1.50 -2.77 27.16
CA HIS A 121 -1.72 -1.36 26.91
C HIS A 121 -3.22 -1.07 26.86
N ILE A 122 -3.60 0.05 27.44
CA ILE A 122 -4.97 0.56 27.39
C ILE A 122 -4.91 2.03 27.03
N GLU A 123 -5.76 2.44 26.10
CA GLU A 123 -5.86 3.82 25.65
C GLU A 123 -7.33 4.19 25.42
N PHE A 124 -7.73 5.41 25.78
CA PHE A 124 -9.03 5.94 25.40
C PHE A 124 -8.99 6.34 23.93
N ILE A 125 -9.96 5.86 23.14
CA ILE A 125 -10.08 6.08 21.71
C ILE A 125 -11.51 6.43 21.36
N SER A 126 -11.71 7.55 20.70
CA SER A 126 -13.03 7.94 20.20
C SER A 126 -13.05 7.85 18.68
N PRO A 127 -14.11 7.32 18.08
CA PRO A 127 -14.28 7.36 16.64
C PRO A 127 -14.19 8.77 16.11
N ILE A 128 -13.65 8.91 14.93
CA ILE A 128 -13.56 10.17 14.21
C ILE A 128 -14.84 10.32 13.37
N ASP A 129 -15.57 11.42 13.57
CA ASP A 129 -16.67 11.77 12.68
C ASP A 129 -16.15 12.19 11.31
N GLY A 130 -16.73 11.63 10.27
CA GLY A 130 -16.35 11.95 8.89
C GLY A 130 -16.74 10.86 7.91
N LEU A 131 -16.64 11.19 6.64
CA LEU A 131 -16.86 10.24 5.55
C LEU A 131 -15.50 9.75 5.04
N PHE A 132 -15.19 8.49 5.31
CA PHE A 132 -13.95 7.88 4.81
C PHE A 132 -14.03 7.67 3.29
N PRO A 133 -12.93 7.87 2.54
CA PRO A 133 -12.90 7.65 1.10
C PRO A 133 -13.31 6.22 0.73
N ASN A 134 -14.15 6.10 -0.30
CA ASN A 134 -14.65 4.81 -0.74
C ASN A 134 -13.58 4.02 -1.51
N ALA A 135 -12.88 3.13 -0.81
CA ALA A 135 -11.87 2.25 -1.40
C ALA A 135 -12.41 1.41 -2.56
N GLY A 136 -13.66 0.94 -2.48
CA GLY A 136 -14.28 0.17 -3.55
C GLY A 136 -14.39 0.91 -4.88
N LYS A 137 -14.65 2.23 -4.84
CA LYS A 137 -14.64 3.06 -6.05
C LYS A 137 -13.22 3.17 -6.65
N ILE A 138 -12.21 3.30 -5.78
CA ILE A 138 -10.81 3.36 -6.21
C ILE A 138 -10.41 2.04 -6.87
N PHE A 139 -10.69 0.91 -6.23
CA PHE A 139 -10.40 -0.41 -6.81
C PHE A 139 -11.13 -0.65 -8.12
N LYS A 140 -12.43 -0.31 -8.20
CA LYS A 140 -13.19 -0.43 -9.44
C LYS A 140 -12.57 0.39 -10.58
N SER A 141 -12.13 1.61 -10.28
CA SER A 141 -11.46 2.46 -11.27
C SER A 141 -10.09 1.93 -11.70
N CYS A 142 -9.37 1.24 -10.81
CA CYS A 142 -8.06 0.68 -11.10
C CYS A 142 -8.13 -0.69 -11.83
N LEU A 143 -9.19 -1.47 -11.59
CA LEU A 143 -9.33 -2.84 -12.10
C LEU A 143 -10.28 -2.93 -13.31
N SER A 144 -10.82 -1.81 -13.82
CA SER A 144 -11.63 -1.83 -15.03
C SER A 144 -10.79 -2.28 -16.22
N GLU A 145 -11.37 -3.07 -17.13
CA GLU A 145 -10.70 -3.60 -18.32
C GLU A 145 -10.14 -2.48 -19.22
N GLU A 146 -10.82 -1.33 -19.26
CA GLU A 146 -10.36 -0.13 -19.95
C GLU A 146 -9.03 0.42 -19.40
N ASN A 147 -8.68 0.07 -18.16
CA ASN A 147 -7.46 0.49 -17.48
C ASN A 147 -6.42 -0.63 -17.37
N SER A 148 -6.58 -1.72 -18.12
CA SER A 148 -5.71 -2.90 -18.02
C SER A 148 -4.60 -2.96 -19.06
N LYS A 149 -4.51 -1.98 -19.99
CA LYS A 149 -3.43 -1.95 -20.99
C LYS A 149 -2.09 -1.73 -20.30
N PRO A 150 -1.10 -2.58 -20.59
CA PRO A 150 0.21 -2.43 -19.97
C PRO A 150 0.87 -1.13 -20.42
N THR A 151 1.30 -0.32 -19.47
CA THR A 151 2.18 0.81 -19.74
C THR A 151 3.64 0.38 -19.59
N SER A 152 4.49 0.81 -20.50
CA SER A 152 5.91 0.46 -20.47
C SER A 152 6.71 1.26 -19.43
N THR A 153 6.24 2.45 -19.08
CA THR A 153 6.95 3.37 -18.18
C THR A 153 5.97 4.06 -17.26
N ILE A 154 6.28 4.09 -15.97
CA ILE A 154 5.47 4.73 -14.95
C ILE A 154 6.36 5.51 -13.98
N GLY A 155 5.96 6.74 -13.68
CA GLY A 155 6.58 7.54 -12.62
C GLY A 155 5.94 7.24 -11.28
N MET A 156 6.77 6.99 -10.28
CA MET A 156 6.31 6.71 -8.92
C MET A 156 7.10 7.48 -7.90
N ASN A 157 6.44 7.99 -6.87
CA ASN A 157 7.12 8.54 -5.71
C ASN A 157 7.76 7.40 -4.91
N VAL A 158 9.09 7.45 -4.76
CA VAL A 158 9.87 6.42 -4.06
C VAL A 158 9.49 6.32 -2.59
N ASP A 159 9.12 7.42 -1.93
CA ASP A 159 8.67 7.40 -0.53
C ASP A 159 7.35 6.65 -0.38
N LEU A 160 6.43 6.80 -1.35
CA LEU A 160 5.18 6.02 -1.36
C LEU A 160 5.44 4.55 -1.63
N LEU A 161 6.32 4.22 -2.58
CA LEU A 161 6.75 2.84 -2.83
C LEU A 161 7.39 2.20 -1.60
N SER A 162 8.20 2.94 -0.86
CA SER A 162 8.87 2.45 0.36
C SER A 162 7.88 1.97 1.41
N ARG A 163 6.64 2.48 1.43
CA ARG A 163 5.59 2.05 2.36
C ARG A 163 5.16 0.59 2.15
N LEU A 164 5.30 0.05 0.94
CA LEU A 164 5.06 -1.37 0.68
C LEU A 164 5.95 -2.26 1.55
N SER A 165 7.15 -1.82 1.90
CA SER A 165 8.04 -2.55 2.81
C SER A 165 7.49 -2.70 4.23
N LYS A 166 6.49 -1.92 4.62
CA LYS A 166 5.82 -1.98 5.91
C LYS A 166 4.67 -2.98 5.94
N LEU A 167 4.21 -3.44 4.76
CA LEU A 167 3.12 -4.39 4.62
C LEU A 167 3.62 -5.85 4.76
N LYS A 168 4.37 -6.12 5.83
CA LYS A 168 4.93 -7.44 6.09
C LYS A 168 3.99 -8.21 7.00
N HIS A 169 3.30 -9.18 6.44
CA HIS A 169 2.57 -10.19 7.19
C HIS A 169 3.29 -11.54 7.02
N SER A 170 3.74 -12.14 8.12
CA SER A 170 4.53 -13.36 8.12
C SER A 170 5.93 -13.22 7.47
N LYS A 171 6.56 -14.36 7.17
CA LYS A 171 7.88 -14.41 6.51
C LYS A 171 7.81 -14.14 5.00
N PHE A 172 6.63 -14.07 4.40
CA PHE A 172 6.46 -13.81 2.98
C PHE A 172 6.57 -12.30 2.70
N GLN A 173 7.49 -11.93 1.82
CA GLN A 173 7.77 -10.53 1.48
C GLN A 173 7.51 -10.20 0.00
N GLY A 174 6.93 -11.13 -0.74
CA GLY A 174 6.60 -10.94 -2.15
C GLY A 174 5.35 -10.07 -2.33
N ALA A 175 5.29 -9.37 -3.46
CA ALA A 175 4.11 -8.66 -3.92
C ALA A 175 3.83 -8.97 -5.39
N VAL A 176 2.58 -9.12 -5.76
CA VAL A 176 2.15 -9.11 -7.15
C VAL A 176 1.77 -7.69 -7.49
N LEU A 177 2.43 -7.12 -8.49
CA LEU A 177 2.22 -5.73 -8.91
C LEU A 177 1.39 -5.70 -10.19
N HIS A 178 0.29 -4.97 -10.16
CA HIS A 178 -0.54 -4.67 -11.32
C HIS A 178 -0.44 -3.17 -11.60
N ILE A 179 -0.23 -2.80 -12.85
CA ILE A 179 -0.17 -1.40 -13.27
C ILE A 179 -1.36 -1.15 -14.18
N SER A 180 -2.22 -0.21 -13.79
CA SER A 180 -3.36 0.20 -14.62
C SER A 180 -2.90 1.13 -15.76
N GLU A 181 -3.71 1.28 -16.80
CA GLU A 181 -3.43 2.20 -17.91
C GLU A 181 -3.21 3.65 -17.43
N LYS A 182 -3.91 4.07 -16.40
CA LYS A 182 -3.72 5.39 -15.76
C LYS A 182 -2.48 5.46 -14.87
N GLY A 183 -1.69 4.39 -14.82
CA GLY A 183 -0.45 4.33 -14.06
C GLY A 183 -0.61 4.06 -12.55
N ASN A 184 -1.82 3.80 -12.04
CA ASN A 184 -1.95 3.39 -10.64
C ASN A 184 -1.27 2.03 -10.43
N LEU A 185 -0.44 1.94 -9.41
CA LEU A 185 0.18 0.70 -8.98
C LEU A 185 -0.69 0.02 -7.94
N ILE A 186 -1.11 -1.21 -8.22
CA ILE A 186 -1.83 -2.06 -7.28
C ILE A 186 -0.88 -3.16 -6.84
N ALA A 187 -0.58 -3.23 -5.55
CA ALA A 187 0.24 -4.27 -4.95
C ALA A 187 -0.64 -5.23 -4.14
N VAL A 188 -0.65 -6.50 -4.51
CA VAL A 188 -1.33 -7.56 -3.77
C VAL A 188 -0.29 -8.34 -2.99
N MET A 189 -0.48 -8.45 -1.67
CA MET A 189 0.48 -9.02 -0.74
C MET A 189 -0.20 -9.98 0.24
N GLY A 190 0.62 -10.76 0.96
CA GLY A 190 0.15 -11.76 1.90
C GLY A 190 -0.03 -13.15 1.27
N LEU A 191 0.04 -14.19 2.09
CA LEU A 191 -0.10 -15.59 1.65
C LEU A 191 -1.51 -15.89 1.11
N LYS A 192 -2.52 -15.26 1.70
CA LYS A 192 -3.93 -15.38 1.30
C LYS A 192 -4.39 -14.21 0.43
N LYS A 193 -3.46 -13.33 -0.02
CA LYS A 193 -3.76 -12.09 -0.75
C LYS A 193 -4.66 -11.14 0.06
N GLU A 194 -4.52 -11.17 1.37
CA GLU A 194 -5.35 -10.42 2.31
C GLU A 194 -5.02 -8.91 2.34
N ILE A 195 -3.87 -8.49 1.77
CA ILE A 195 -3.41 -7.11 1.78
C ILE A 195 -3.37 -6.58 0.34
N VAL A 196 -4.06 -5.49 0.09
CA VAL A 196 -4.02 -4.79 -1.19
C VAL A 196 -3.69 -3.33 -0.95
N ALA A 197 -2.65 -2.85 -1.61
CA ALA A 197 -2.26 -1.44 -1.60
C ALA A 197 -2.41 -0.83 -2.99
N VAL A 198 -2.81 0.45 -3.04
CA VAL A 198 -2.84 1.25 -4.26
C VAL A 198 -1.94 2.46 -4.06
N ILE A 199 -1.09 2.74 -5.02
CA ILE A 199 -0.21 3.91 -5.03
C ILE A 199 -0.50 4.71 -6.30
N MET A 200 -0.75 6.01 -6.13
CA MET A 200 -0.98 6.92 -7.24
C MET A 200 0.33 7.19 -8.00
N PRO A 201 0.30 7.26 -9.34
CA PRO A 201 1.44 7.60 -10.15
C PRO A 201 1.81 9.08 -10.00
N MET A 202 3.06 9.40 -10.35
CA MET A 202 3.49 10.77 -10.60
C MET A 202 3.23 11.15 -12.05
N SER A 203 2.85 12.42 -12.28
CA SER A 203 2.86 12.98 -13.63
C SER A 203 4.31 13.09 -14.12
N MET A 204 4.58 12.61 -15.33
CA MET A 204 5.90 12.67 -15.96
C MET A 204 5.79 13.25 -17.36
N ASN A 205 6.73 14.11 -17.73
CA ASN A 205 6.91 14.57 -19.09
C ASN A 205 7.53 13.45 -19.95
N GLU A 206 7.48 13.58 -21.27
CA GLU A 206 8.06 12.57 -22.16
C GLU A 206 9.58 12.46 -22.00
N GLU A 207 10.25 13.57 -21.77
CA GLU A 207 11.69 13.63 -21.51
C GLU A 207 12.11 12.83 -20.28
N ASP A 208 11.29 12.86 -19.19
CA ASP A 208 11.56 12.15 -17.95
C ASP A 208 11.39 10.62 -18.09
N ARG A 209 10.79 10.16 -19.19
CA ARG A 209 10.56 8.70 -19.45
C ARG A 209 11.74 8.05 -20.15
N ALA A 210 12.62 8.84 -20.75
CA ALA A 210 13.78 8.34 -21.45
C ALA A 210 14.86 7.90 -20.45
N LEU A 211 15.52 6.77 -20.74
CA LEU A 211 16.72 6.39 -20.00
C LEU A 211 17.84 7.38 -20.34
N PRO A 212 18.65 7.82 -19.34
CA PRO A 212 19.79 8.66 -19.61
C PRO A 212 20.74 8.02 -20.64
N ALA A 213 21.12 8.80 -21.67
CA ALA A 213 21.94 8.31 -22.79
C ALA A 213 23.23 7.63 -22.33
N ASP A 214 23.82 8.11 -21.22
CA ASP A 214 25.06 7.56 -20.66
C ASP A 214 24.92 6.13 -20.11
N PHE A 215 23.70 5.69 -19.83
CA PHE A 215 23.42 4.33 -19.34
C PHE A 215 22.97 3.37 -20.46
N VAL A 216 22.54 3.89 -21.61
CA VAL A 216 22.09 3.06 -22.74
C VAL A 216 23.25 2.23 -23.33
N PHE A 217 24.47 2.77 -23.30
CA PHE A 217 25.66 2.03 -23.79
C PHE A 217 25.99 0.78 -22.94
N LEU A 218 25.64 0.78 -21.64
CA LEU A 218 25.86 -0.38 -20.77
C LEU A 218 25.01 -1.59 -21.20
N ALA A 219 23.91 -1.36 -21.90
CA ALA A 219 23.06 -2.41 -22.46
C ALA A 219 23.55 -2.92 -23.84
N GLY A 220 24.71 -2.44 -24.33
CA GLY A 220 25.27 -2.84 -25.62
C GLY A 220 24.53 -2.25 -26.84
N HIS A 221 23.67 -1.27 -26.65
CA HIS A 221 23.00 -0.56 -27.72
C HIS A 221 23.95 0.52 -28.26
N GLN A 222 24.49 0.32 -29.46
CA GLN A 222 25.23 1.36 -30.18
C GLN A 222 24.27 2.49 -30.55
N ARG A 223 24.65 3.75 -30.32
CA ARG A 223 23.88 4.90 -30.80
C ARG A 223 23.65 4.78 -32.29
N ALA A 224 22.39 4.94 -32.72
CA ALA A 224 21.99 4.94 -34.12
C ALA A 224 22.58 6.13 -34.93
N ASP A 225 23.25 7.07 -34.27
CA ASP A 225 23.71 8.34 -34.88
C ASP A 225 25.08 8.30 -35.52
N GLN A 226 25.80 7.15 -35.54
CA GLN A 226 27.10 7.05 -36.20
C GLN A 226 27.06 6.46 -37.62
N LYS A 227 25.90 6.37 -38.25
CA LYS A 227 25.77 5.75 -39.59
C LYS A 227 25.65 6.74 -40.75
N THR A 228 25.92 8.05 -40.57
CA THR A 228 25.75 9.05 -41.64
C THR A 228 27.03 9.72 -42.12
N GLU A 229 28.23 9.35 -41.64
CA GLU A 229 29.47 10.02 -42.08
C GLU A 229 30.47 9.13 -42.85
N SER A 230 30.11 7.89 -43.22
CA SER A 230 31.06 7.04 -43.98
C SER A 230 30.58 6.66 -45.39
N ALA A 231 29.60 7.41 -45.95
CA ALA A 231 29.07 7.11 -47.30
C ALA A 231 29.17 8.28 -48.30
N SER A 232 30.17 9.19 -48.14
CA SER A 232 30.36 10.30 -49.11
C SER A 232 31.81 10.51 -49.50
N GLU A 233 32.58 9.44 -49.69
CA GLU A 233 33.85 9.53 -50.43
C GLU A 233 34.04 8.22 -51.22
N THR A 234 33.54 8.18 -52.40
CA THR A 234 34.11 7.51 -53.58
C THR A 234 33.13 7.53 -54.73
N THR A 235 33.24 8.46 -55.65
CA THR A 235 33.15 8.26 -57.08
C THR A 235 33.35 9.59 -57.82
N SER A 236 34.57 9.83 -58.16
CA SER A 236 34.95 10.66 -59.31
C SER A 236 36.04 9.92 -60.04
N ALA A 237 35.67 9.16 -61.03
CA ALA A 237 36.56 8.75 -62.11
C ALA A 237 35.74 8.61 -63.37
N GLU A 238 35.90 9.61 -64.24
CA GLU A 238 35.55 9.51 -65.65
C GLU A 238 36.29 8.37 -66.33
N PRO A 239 35.77 7.82 -67.41
CA PRO A 239 36.63 7.40 -68.50
C PRO A 239 36.26 8.13 -69.78
N GLU A 240 37.33 8.61 -70.41
CA GLU A 240 37.40 9.11 -71.78
C GLU A 240 36.94 8.12 -72.83
N GLN A 241 36.36 8.74 -73.82
CA GLN A 241 36.27 8.47 -75.25
C GLN A 241 36.98 7.24 -75.80
N SER A 242 36.31 6.53 -76.67
CA SER A 242 36.90 6.12 -77.97
C SER A 242 35.83 5.97 -79.00
N SER A 243 36.06 6.73 -80.08
CA SER A 243 35.42 6.82 -81.38
C SER A 243 35.65 5.61 -82.23
N ALA A 244 34.86 5.59 -83.28
CA ALA A 244 35.09 5.08 -84.67
C ALA A 244 34.38 3.74 -85.00
N ALA A 245 33.49 3.79 -85.85
CA ALA A 245 33.33 3.68 -87.30
C ALA A 245 31.87 3.50 -87.63
#